data_d20a1d08c77ff7efb4ed2344b487bf6c
#
_entry.id   d20a1d08c77ff7efb4ed2344b487bf6c
#
_cell.length_a   1.000
_cell.length_b   1.000
_cell.length_c   1.000
_cell.angle_alpha   90.00
_cell.angle_beta   90.00
_cell.angle_gamma   90.00
#
_symmetry.space_group_name_H-M   'P 1'
#
loop_
_entity.id
_entity.type
_entity.pdbx_description
1 polymer ?
#
loop_
_entity_poly.entity_id
_entity_poly.type
_entity_poly.pdbx_seq_one_letter_code
_entity_poly.pdbx_strand_id
1 'polypeptide(L)'
;MASSYVNDLRLNEMATGDASGTWGDTTNTNLELIGEALGFGTEGITTNADTHTSTIADGATDPVRAMYVKYTGTLDSACTITIAPNTLNRMHFIENGTSGSQNIIIKQGSGATITIPPGDVKAVYLDGAGSGAAVVDAFASLNVVDLKVEDDLTVTDDASVGGDLTVTGTVNTAGITGPKTNFVGSMLISNDAGTGTLDTASNNTGFGNEVFDDLTSGDNNTGMGAGAL
;
A
#
# COMPACT_ATOMS: atom_id res chain seq x y z
N MET A 1 -22.23 32.79 -23.30
CA MET A 1 -21.42 31.57 -23.50
C MET A 1 -22.02 30.52 -22.63
N ALA A 2 -22.04 29.27 -23.07
CA ALA A 2 -22.55 28.19 -22.22
C ALA A 2 -21.57 27.87 -21.06
N SER A 3 -22.10 27.46 -19.91
CA SER A 3 -21.32 26.94 -18.82
C SER A 3 -20.41 25.78 -19.25
N SER A 4 -19.25 25.63 -18.62
CA SER A 4 -18.28 24.56 -18.92
C SER A 4 -17.95 23.76 -17.65
N TYR A 5 -17.32 22.58 -17.85
CA TYR A 5 -16.99 21.65 -16.78
C TYR A 5 -15.56 21.10 -17.01
N VAL A 6 -14.62 21.98 -17.33
CA VAL A 6 -13.25 21.57 -17.74
C VAL A 6 -12.28 21.38 -16.59
N ASN A 7 -12.67 21.80 -15.37
CA ASN A 7 -11.84 21.58 -14.17
C ASN A 7 -11.84 20.12 -13.70
N ASP A 8 -10.82 19.74 -12.92
CA ASP A 8 -10.62 18.36 -12.45
C ASP A 8 -11.70 17.86 -11.46
N LEU A 9 -12.51 18.76 -10.93
CA LEU A 9 -13.69 18.41 -10.12
C LEU A 9 -14.98 18.38 -10.91
N ARG A 10 -14.96 18.71 -12.21
CA ARG A 10 -16.14 18.79 -13.07
C ARG A 10 -17.24 19.70 -12.50
N LEU A 11 -16.82 20.79 -11.82
CA LEU A 11 -17.71 21.82 -11.32
C LEU A 11 -18.19 22.72 -12.46
N ASN A 12 -19.37 23.29 -12.31
CA ASN A 12 -19.92 24.23 -13.28
C ASN A 12 -19.13 25.56 -13.25
N GLU A 13 -18.44 25.86 -14.32
CA GLU A 13 -17.82 27.16 -14.59
C GLU A 13 -18.82 28.06 -15.32
N MET A 14 -19.54 28.87 -14.54
CA MET A 14 -20.57 29.78 -15.09
C MET A 14 -19.93 30.88 -15.91
N ALA A 15 -20.37 31.05 -17.17
CA ALA A 15 -19.97 32.18 -17.98
C ALA A 15 -20.72 33.46 -17.53
N THR A 16 -20.11 34.61 -17.80
CA THR A 16 -20.74 35.92 -17.51
C THR A 16 -22.12 36.03 -18.15
N GLY A 17 -23.14 36.25 -17.31
CA GLY A 17 -24.55 36.36 -17.75
C GLY A 17 -25.31 35.02 -17.76
N ASP A 18 -24.65 33.90 -17.53
CA ASP A 18 -25.30 32.60 -17.33
C ASP A 18 -25.94 32.52 -15.94
N ALA A 19 -26.87 31.58 -15.77
CA ALA A 19 -27.54 31.29 -14.52
C ALA A 19 -28.25 32.51 -13.88
N SER A 20 -28.76 33.46 -14.70
CA SER A 20 -29.52 34.59 -14.18
C SER A 20 -30.72 34.10 -13.37
N GLY A 21 -30.76 34.46 -12.09
CA GLY A 21 -31.76 33.98 -11.12
C GLY A 21 -31.52 32.63 -10.49
N THR A 22 -30.53 31.84 -10.96
CA THR A 22 -30.20 30.50 -10.46
C THR A 22 -28.71 30.35 -10.09
N TRP A 23 -27.93 31.41 -10.14
CA TRP A 23 -26.49 31.38 -9.84
C TRP A 23 -26.21 30.87 -8.41
N GLY A 24 -27.10 31.19 -7.44
CA GLY A 24 -26.99 30.75 -6.07
C GLY A 24 -27.09 29.23 -5.96
N ASP A 25 -28.04 28.62 -6.67
CA ASP A 25 -28.22 27.16 -6.68
C ASP A 25 -26.99 26.47 -7.33
N THR A 26 -26.49 27.00 -8.44
CA THR A 26 -25.29 26.48 -9.11
C THR A 26 -24.05 26.59 -8.21
N THR A 27 -23.90 27.69 -7.48
CA THR A 27 -22.81 27.88 -6.53
C THR A 27 -22.91 26.89 -5.38
N ASN A 28 -24.11 26.70 -4.81
CA ASN A 28 -24.33 25.75 -3.73
C ASN A 28 -24.04 24.31 -4.19
N THR A 29 -24.51 23.93 -5.36
CA THR A 29 -24.17 22.62 -5.96
C THR A 29 -22.66 22.45 -6.11
N ASN A 30 -21.94 23.45 -6.60
CA ASN A 30 -20.47 23.37 -6.68
C ASN A 30 -19.81 23.18 -5.30
N LEU A 31 -20.30 23.87 -4.25
CA LEU A 31 -19.78 23.70 -2.88
C LEU A 31 -20.06 22.30 -2.35
N GLU A 32 -21.23 21.72 -2.62
CA GLU A 32 -21.57 20.35 -2.27
C GLU A 32 -20.66 19.35 -2.96
N LEU A 33 -20.40 19.53 -4.26
CA LEU A 33 -19.49 18.68 -5.05
C LEU A 33 -18.03 18.79 -4.59
N ILE A 34 -17.59 19.94 -4.09
CA ILE A 34 -16.28 20.08 -3.44
C ILE A 34 -16.25 19.26 -2.15
N GLY A 35 -17.31 19.33 -1.33
CA GLY A 35 -17.43 18.50 -0.13
C GLY A 35 -17.40 17.00 -0.44
N GLU A 36 -18.14 16.57 -1.49
CA GLU A 36 -18.13 15.20 -1.99
C GLU A 36 -16.73 14.74 -2.43
N ALA A 37 -16.00 15.61 -3.15
CA ALA A 37 -14.66 15.32 -3.64
C ALA A 37 -13.62 15.06 -2.54
N LEU A 38 -13.84 15.56 -1.33
CA LEU A 38 -12.98 15.32 -0.16
C LEU A 38 -13.45 14.13 0.69
N GLY A 39 -14.55 13.51 0.30
CA GLY A 39 -15.24 12.47 1.05
C GLY A 39 -14.89 11.04 0.62
N PHE A 40 -15.82 10.17 0.96
CA PHE A 40 -15.82 8.74 0.65
C PHE A 40 -16.98 8.41 -0.29
N GLY A 41 -16.70 7.63 -1.33
CA GLY A 41 -17.70 7.12 -2.27
C GLY A 41 -17.65 5.61 -2.40
N THR A 42 -18.83 5.02 -2.68
CA THR A 42 -18.93 3.58 -2.97
C THR A 42 -19.56 3.41 -4.35
N GLU A 43 -18.89 2.69 -5.24
CA GLU A 43 -19.39 2.36 -6.57
C GLU A 43 -19.55 0.86 -6.74
N GLY A 44 -20.73 0.46 -7.23
CA GLY A 44 -21.04 -0.95 -7.49
C GLY A 44 -20.68 -1.37 -8.91
N ILE A 45 -19.90 -2.44 -9.04
CA ILE A 45 -19.63 -3.09 -10.32
C ILE A 45 -20.73 -4.12 -10.58
N THR A 46 -21.23 -4.20 -11.82
CA THR A 46 -22.17 -5.24 -12.23
C THR A 46 -21.55 -6.62 -11.99
N THR A 47 -22.34 -7.56 -11.47
CA THR A 47 -21.89 -8.94 -11.20
C THR A 47 -21.20 -9.55 -12.42
N ASN A 48 -20.00 -10.09 -12.21
CA ASN A 48 -19.15 -10.75 -13.20
C ASN A 48 -18.82 -9.88 -14.43
N ALA A 49 -18.73 -8.55 -14.26
CA ALA A 49 -18.30 -7.68 -15.34
C ALA A 49 -16.78 -7.69 -15.48
N ASP A 50 -16.29 -7.95 -16.69
CA ASP A 50 -14.86 -7.85 -17.05
C ASP A 50 -14.39 -6.40 -17.23
N THR A 51 -15.34 -5.50 -17.48
CA THR A 51 -15.08 -4.07 -17.65
C THR A 51 -16.15 -3.23 -16.98
N HIS A 52 -15.74 -2.08 -16.44
CA HIS A 52 -16.61 -1.09 -15.83
C HIS A 52 -16.14 0.31 -16.23
N THR A 53 -17.05 1.26 -16.37
CA THR A 53 -16.70 2.66 -16.60
C THR A 53 -17.27 3.51 -15.50
N SER A 54 -16.39 4.16 -14.76
CA SER A 54 -16.71 5.14 -13.72
C SER A 54 -16.57 6.53 -14.30
N THR A 55 -17.64 7.31 -14.27
CA THR A 55 -17.63 8.67 -14.86
C THR A 55 -17.87 9.71 -13.78
N ILE A 56 -16.93 10.65 -13.64
CA ILE A 56 -17.14 11.85 -12.82
C ILE A 56 -18.05 12.79 -13.56
N ALA A 57 -19.25 12.97 -13.04
CA ALA A 57 -20.35 13.66 -13.71
C ALA A 57 -20.13 15.19 -13.78
N ASP A 58 -20.59 15.81 -14.85
CA ASP A 58 -20.56 17.26 -15.02
C ASP A 58 -21.58 17.94 -14.12
N GLY A 59 -21.12 18.65 -13.10
CA GLY A 59 -21.96 19.44 -12.20
C GLY A 59 -23.04 18.62 -11.44
N ALA A 60 -22.85 17.33 -11.30
CA ALA A 60 -23.78 16.44 -10.59
C ALA A 60 -23.01 15.48 -9.69
N THR A 61 -23.68 14.99 -8.64
CA THR A 61 -23.11 14.04 -7.69
C THR A 61 -22.77 12.71 -8.35
N ASP A 62 -21.65 12.11 -7.94
CA ASP A 62 -21.25 10.75 -8.31
C ASP A 62 -20.26 10.17 -7.27
N PRO A 63 -20.23 8.85 -7.04
CA PRO A 63 -19.39 8.25 -6.01
C PRO A 63 -17.89 8.32 -6.34
N VAL A 64 -17.52 8.43 -7.61
CA VAL A 64 -16.11 8.40 -8.05
C VAL A 64 -15.44 9.76 -7.96
N ARG A 65 -16.23 10.82 -7.74
CA ARG A 65 -15.71 12.14 -7.40
C ARG A 65 -14.94 12.13 -6.08
N ALA A 66 -15.31 11.26 -5.14
CA ALA A 66 -14.71 11.18 -3.82
C ALA A 66 -13.20 10.93 -3.87
N MET A 67 -12.46 11.45 -2.89
CA MET A 67 -11.04 11.17 -2.73
C MET A 67 -10.79 9.70 -2.41
N TYR A 68 -11.64 9.09 -1.57
CA TYR A 68 -11.60 7.67 -1.28
C TYR A 68 -12.77 6.98 -1.99
N VAL A 69 -12.47 6.04 -2.85
CA VAL A 69 -13.46 5.30 -3.65
C VAL A 69 -13.35 3.81 -3.33
N LYS A 70 -14.45 3.23 -2.88
CA LYS A 70 -14.58 1.79 -2.68
C LYS A 70 -15.39 1.17 -3.80
N TYR A 71 -14.77 0.28 -4.57
CA TYR A 71 -15.49 -0.55 -5.54
C TYR A 71 -16.06 -1.79 -4.87
N THR A 72 -17.32 -2.10 -5.15
CA THR A 72 -18.05 -3.27 -4.60
C THR A 72 -18.70 -4.07 -5.71
N GLY A 73 -19.13 -5.28 -5.42
CA GLY A 73 -19.76 -6.21 -6.37
C GLY A 73 -19.15 -7.61 -6.27
N THR A 74 -19.65 -8.54 -7.07
CA THR A 74 -19.13 -9.91 -7.14
C THR A 74 -18.50 -10.13 -8.50
N LEU A 75 -17.25 -10.58 -8.52
CA LEU A 75 -16.47 -10.81 -9.72
C LEU A 75 -16.03 -12.28 -9.83
N ASP A 76 -16.01 -12.82 -11.04
CA ASP A 76 -15.46 -14.15 -11.37
C ASP A 76 -14.14 -14.08 -12.16
N SER A 77 -13.78 -12.88 -12.62
CA SER A 77 -12.53 -12.55 -13.32
C SER A 77 -12.07 -11.14 -12.95
N ALA A 78 -10.84 -10.78 -13.34
CA ALA A 78 -10.33 -9.43 -13.12
C ALA A 78 -11.15 -8.40 -13.91
N CYS A 79 -11.61 -7.33 -13.26
CA CYS A 79 -12.38 -6.25 -13.87
C CYS A 79 -11.53 -5.04 -14.18
N THR A 80 -11.53 -4.59 -15.44
CA THR A 80 -10.88 -3.32 -15.83
C THR A 80 -11.83 -2.15 -15.66
N ILE A 81 -11.50 -1.23 -14.75
CA ILE A 81 -12.29 -0.03 -14.44
C ILE A 81 -11.67 1.17 -15.14
N THR A 82 -12.41 1.78 -16.07
CA THR A 82 -11.98 3.00 -16.74
C THR A 82 -12.58 4.22 -16.06
N ILE A 83 -11.72 5.11 -15.52
CA ILE A 83 -12.15 6.38 -14.92
C ILE A 83 -12.21 7.46 -16.02
N ALA A 84 -13.36 8.06 -16.18
CA ALA A 84 -13.65 9.07 -17.18
C ALA A 84 -14.10 10.39 -16.53
N PRO A 85 -13.88 11.53 -17.23
CA PRO A 85 -13.13 11.69 -18.49
C PRO A 85 -11.61 11.51 -18.33
N ASN A 86 -10.93 11.15 -19.40
CA ASN A 86 -9.49 10.88 -19.40
C ASN A 86 -8.60 12.15 -19.33
N THR A 87 -9.20 13.30 -19.10
CA THR A 87 -8.53 14.59 -18.91
C THR A 87 -8.44 15.01 -17.43
N LEU A 88 -8.96 14.18 -16.52
CA LEU A 88 -8.92 14.47 -15.08
C LEU A 88 -7.53 14.23 -14.51
N ASN A 89 -7.00 15.21 -13.80
CA ASN A 89 -5.74 15.14 -13.08
C ASN A 89 -6.04 15.21 -11.56
N ARG A 90 -5.96 14.07 -10.86
CA ARG A 90 -6.27 14.05 -9.43
C ARG A 90 -5.82 12.77 -8.73
N MET A 91 -5.72 12.86 -7.42
CA MET A 91 -5.44 11.70 -6.54
C MET A 91 -6.72 11.02 -6.09
N HIS A 92 -6.61 9.68 -5.92
CA HIS A 92 -7.60 8.84 -5.27
C HIS A 92 -6.93 7.81 -4.37
N PHE A 93 -7.61 7.45 -3.27
CA PHE A 93 -7.42 6.18 -2.57
C PHE A 93 -8.49 5.23 -3.10
N ILE A 94 -8.09 4.15 -3.74
CA ILE A 94 -9.03 3.19 -4.35
C ILE A 94 -8.95 1.86 -3.62
N GLU A 95 -10.08 1.42 -3.07
CA GLU A 95 -10.25 0.14 -2.39
C GLU A 95 -10.92 -0.88 -3.33
N ASN A 96 -10.33 -2.07 -3.41
CA ASN A 96 -10.99 -3.23 -4.00
C ASN A 96 -11.80 -3.97 -2.93
N GLY A 97 -13.03 -3.52 -2.70
CA GLY A 97 -14.00 -4.15 -1.81
C GLY A 97 -14.93 -5.15 -2.52
N THR A 98 -14.53 -5.68 -3.68
CA THR A 98 -15.29 -6.71 -4.41
C THR A 98 -15.16 -8.08 -3.74
N SER A 99 -16.14 -8.95 -3.95
CA SER A 99 -16.09 -10.36 -3.59
C SER A 99 -15.70 -11.22 -4.81
N GLY A 100 -15.28 -12.48 -4.56
CA GLY A 100 -14.84 -13.42 -5.60
C GLY A 100 -13.33 -13.51 -5.77
N SER A 101 -12.56 -12.82 -4.90
CA SER A 101 -11.08 -12.87 -4.87
C SER A 101 -10.43 -12.47 -6.20
N GLN A 102 -10.99 -11.48 -6.88
CA GLN A 102 -10.52 -11.00 -8.18
C GLN A 102 -9.88 -9.61 -8.06
N ASN A 103 -8.90 -9.36 -8.91
CA ASN A 103 -8.27 -8.04 -9.01
C ASN A 103 -9.18 -7.03 -9.69
N ILE A 104 -9.08 -5.77 -9.33
CA ILE A 104 -9.52 -4.66 -10.17
C ILE A 104 -8.31 -3.97 -10.81
N ILE A 105 -8.48 -3.53 -12.06
CA ILE A 105 -7.42 -2.87 -12.84
C ILE A 105 -7.90 -1.47 -13.17
N ILE A 106 -7.27 -0.46 -12.58
CA ILE A 106 -7.64 0.95 -12.76
C ILE A 106 -6.95 1.51 -14.00
N LYS A 107 -7.71 2.11 -14.87
CA LYS A 107 -7.31 2.66 -16.16
C LYS A 107 -7.92 4.05 -16.36
N GLN A 108 -7.26 4.92 -17.12
CA GLN A 108 -7.83 6.21 -17.54
C GLN A 108 -7.84 6.38 -19.06
N GLY A 109 -6.70 6.20 -19.73
CA GLY A 109 -6.53 6.23 -21.17
C GLY A 109 -5.87 4.96 -21.69
N SER A 110 -4.96 5.09 -22.66
CA SER A 110 -4.15 3.99 -23.17
C SER A 110 -2.81 3.83 -22.47
N GLY A 111 -2.51 4.67 -21.47
CA GLY A 111 -1.29 4.63 -20.67
C GLY A 111 -1.27 3.52 -19.64
N ALA A 112 -0.34 3.62 -18.69
CA ALA A 112 -0.16 2.64 -17.62
C ALA A 112 -1.44 2.46 -16.77
N THR A 113 -1.62 1.26 -16.24
CA THR A 113 -2.72 0.88 -15.37
C THR A 113 -2.19 0.40 -14.02
N ILE A 114 -3.03 0.45 -12.99
CA ILE A 114 -2.71 -0.05 -11.65
C ILE A 114 -3.63 -1.22 -11.30
N THR A 115 -3.05 -2.33 -10.87
CA THR A 115 -3.79 -3.48 -10.35
C THR A 115 -3.91 -3.38 -8.84
N ILE A 116 -5.12 -3.59 -8.31
CA ILE A 116 -5.43 -3.59 -6.88
C ILE A 116 -6.00 -4.97 -6.53
N PRO A 117 -5.28 -5.77 -5.71
CA PRO A 117 -5.76 -7.06 -5.22
C PRO A 117 -7.03 -6.93 -4.37
N PRO A 118 -7.77 -8.04 -4.17
CA PRO A 118 -8.95 -8.06 -3.30
C PRO A 118 -8.61 -7.65 -1.86
N GLY A 119 -9.37 -6.72 -1.31
CA GLY A 119 -9.20 -6.21 0.05
C GLY A 119 -8.13 -5.12 0.21
N ASP A 120 -7.34 -4.86 -0.83
CA ASP A 120 -6.28 -3.85 -0.79
C ASP A 120 -6.80 -2.44 -1.13
N VAL A 121 -6.05 -1.45 -0.65
CA VAL A 121 -6.20 -0.04 -0.99
C VAL A 121 -4.92 0.48 -1.62
N LYS A 122 -5.02 1.22 -2.73
CA LYS A 122 -3.89 1.93 -3.32
C LYS A 122 -4.17 3.42 -3.45
N ALA A 123 -3.17 4.22 -3.11
CA ALA A 123 -3.15 5.64 -3.46
C ALA A 123 -2.62 5.78 -4.89
N VAL A 124 -3.42 6.35 -5.77
CA VAL A 124 -3.09 6.54 -7.18
C VAL A 124 -3.33 7.97 -7.61
N TYR A 125 -2.65 8.42 -8.65
CA TYR A 125 -3.06 9.63 -9.35
C TYR A 125 -3.34 9.34 -10.82
N LEU A 126 -4.32 10.09 -11.33
CA LEU A 126 -4.71 10.14 -12.73
C LEU A 126 -3.94 11.31 -13.36
N ASP A 127 -3.20 11.09 -14.44
CA ASP A 127 -2.37 12.15 -15.06
C ASP A 127 -3.14 13.06 -16.05
N GLY A 128 -4.35 12.67 -16.43
CA GLY A 128 -5.22 13.47 -17.28
C GLY A 128 -4.70 13.73 -18.70
N ALA A 129 -3.77 12.92 -19.21
CA ALA A 129 -3.09 13.14 -20.48
C ALA A 129 -3.95 12.82 -21.72
N GLY A 130 -5.28 12.79 -21.60
CA GLY A 130 -6.21 12.51 -22.69
C GLY A 130 -6.16 11.07 -23.15
N SER A 131 -6.05 10.81 -24.45
CA SER A 131 -6.04 9.45 -24.99
C SER A 131 -4.88 8.59 -24.46
N GLY A 132 -3.76 9.21 -24.11
CA GLY A 132 -2.59 8.57 -23.52
C GLY A 132 -2.60 8.50 -22.00
N ALA A 133 -3.67 8.95 -21.33
CA ALA A 133 -3.71 9.07 -19.88
C ALA A 133 -3.37 7.77 -19.16
N ALA A 134 -2.57 7.91 -18.10
CA ALA A 134 -2.09 6.83 -17.25
C ALA A 134 -2.64 6.95 -15.83
N VAL A 135 -2.67 5.83 -15.15
CA VAL A 135 -2.87 5.76 -13.69
C VAL A 135 -1.55 5.34 -13.06
N VAL A 136 -1.10 6.09 -12.06
CA VAL A 136 0.23 5.92 -11.45
C VAL A 136 0.06 5.67 -9.95
N ASP A 137 0.81 4.70 -9.42
CA ASP A 137 0.89 4.46 -7.98
C ASP A 137 1.62 5.64 -7.31
N ALA A 138 0.92 6.35 -6.42
CA ALA A 138 1.47 7.53 -5.77
C ALA A 138 2.63 7.22 -4.81
N PHE A 139 2.78 5.95 -4.42
CA PHE A 139 3.82 5.50 -3.48
C PHE A 139 4.86 4.58 -4.11
N ALA A 140 4.88 4.44 -5.44
CA ALA A 140 5.84 3.57 -6.16
C ALA A 140 7.32 3.88 -5.83
N SER A 141 7.63 5.10 -5.40
CA SER A 141 8.97 5.53 -4.99
C SER A 141 8.91 6.32 -3.68
N LEU A 142 8.21 5.76 -2.70
CA LEU A 142 8.05 6.41 -1.38
C LEU A 142 9.40 6.55 -0.67
N ASN A 143 9.78 7.79 -0.38
CA ASN A 143 10.93 8.12 0.46
C ASN A 143 10.44 8.74 1.77
N VAL A 144 10.77 8.12 2.89
CA VAL A 144 10.40 8.57 4.24
C VAL A 144 11.65 8.64 5.12
N VAL A 145 11.64 9.55 6.08
CA VAL A 145 12.76 9.67 7.06
C VAL A 145 12.68 8.51 8.07
N ASP A 146 11.50 8.26 8.60
CA ASP A 146 11.23 7.20 9.55
C ASP A 146 9.96 6.45 9.15
N LEU A 147 10.02 5.12 9.08
CA LEU A 147 8.86 4.26 8.86
C LEU A 147 8.63 3.38 10.09
N LYS A 148 7.51 3.57 10.79
CA LYS A 148 7.05 2.69 11.86
C LYS A 148 5.92 1.81 11.33
N VAL A 149 6.09 0.50 11.35
CA VAL A 149 5.05 -0.49 11.06
C VAL A 149 4.63 -1.10 12.39
N GLU A 150 3.34 -1.04 12.73
CA GLU A 150 2.84 -1.48 14.04
C GLU A 150 2.51 -2.98 14.11
N ASP A 151 2.41 -3.63 12.95
CA ASP A 151 2.16 -5.06 12.81
C ASP A 151 3.22 -5.65 11.86
N ASP A 152 2.87 -6.32 10.80
CA ASP A 152 3.79 -6.99 9.89
C ASP A 152 4.30 -6.08 8.76
N LEU A 153 5.60 -6.16 8.45
CA LEU A 153 6.18 -5.61 7.23
C LEU A 153 6.41 -6.74 6.24
N THR A 154 5.69 -6.73 5.11
CA THR A 154 5.94 -7.64 3.99
C THR A 154 6.80 -6.97 2.93
N VAL A 155 8.00 -7.49 2.71
CA VAL A 155 8.88 -7.12 1.59
C VAL A 155 8.84 -8.24 0.57
N THR A 156 8.32 -7.97 -0.64
CA THR A 156 8.10 -9.00 -1.68
C THR A 156 9.33 -9.30 -2.52
N ASP A 157 10.39 -8.50 -2.38
CA ASP A 157 11.67 -8.66 -3.06
C ASP A 157 12.79 -8.51 -2.01
N ASP A 158 13.88 -7.83 -2.31
CA ASP A 158 15.02 -7.68 -1.40
C ASP A 158 14.82 -6.54 -0.39
N ALA A 159 15.24 -6.75 0.86
CA ALA A 159 15.40 -5.70 1.86
C ALA A 159 16.88 -5.33 2.01
N SER A 160 17.22 -4.07 1.73
CA SER A 160 18.58 -3.54 1.94
C SER A 160 18.60 -2.64 3.18
N VAL A 161 19.41 -3.00 4.17
CA VAL A 161 19.62 -2.21 5.39
C VAL A 161 21.01 -1.58 5.34
N GLY A 162 21.07 -0.24 5.19
CA GLY A 162 22.33 0.51 5.07
C GLY A 162 23.08 0.73 6.39
N GLY A 163 22.48 0.37 7.51
CA GLY A 163 23.05 0.43 8.86
C GLY A 163 22.91 -0.92 9.58
N ASP A 164 22.74 -0.87 10.89
CA ASP A 164 22.56 -2.06 11.69
C ASP A 164 21.12 -2.61 11.60
N LEU A 165 20.97 -3.93 11.44
CA LEU A 165 19.68 -4.61 11.59
C LEU A 165 19.59 -5.16 13.03
N THR A 166 18.65 -4.61 13.81
CA THR A 166 18.33 -5.13 15.16
C THR A 166 17.06 -5.98 15.09
N VAL A 167 17.17 -7.26 15.36
CA VAL A 167 16.04 -8.20 15.47
C VAL A 167 15.93 -8.66 16.91
N THR A 168 14.81 -8.37 17.60
CA THR A 168 14.58 -8.79 18.99
C THR A 168 14.04 -10.22 19.13
N GLY A 169 13.57 -10.80 18.02
CA GLY A 169 13.08 -12.16 17.92
C GLY A 169 14.03 -13.06 17.13
N THR A 170 13.48 -14.05 16.44
CA THR A 170 14.22 -14.98 15.60
C THR A 170 14.17 -14.57 14.14
N VAL A 171 15.23 -14.85 13.38
CA VAL A 171 15.23 -14.70 11.92
C VAL A 171 14.82 -16.04 11.31
N ASN A 172 13.65 -16.07 10.66
CA ASN A 172 13.09 -17.27 10.01
C ASN A 172 13.10 -18.50 10.94
N THR A 173 12.63 -18.33 12.18
CA THR A 173 12.68 -19.32 13.26
C THR A 173 14.09 -19.77 13.68
N ALA A 174 15.13 -19.30 13.00
CA ALA A 174 16.52 -19.48 13.46
C ALA A 174 16.92 -18.31 14.37
N GLY A 175 17.43 -18.59 15.53
CA GLY A 175 18.04 -17.60 16.41
C GLY A 175 19.42 -17.22 15.89
N ILE A 176 19.65 -15.91 15.69
CA ILE A 176 20.99 -15.37 15.47
C ILE A 176 21.33 -14.54 16.70
N THR A 177 22.27 -15.04 17.50
CA THR A 177 22.74 -14.36 18.71
C THR A 177 24.17 -13.88 18.50
N GLY A 178 24.34 -12.56 18.55
CA GLY A 178 25.64 -11.91 18.54
C GLY A 178 26.16 -11.60 19.96
N PRO A 179 27.18 -10.75 20.09
CA PRO A 179 27.74 -10.35 21.38
C PRO A 179 26.68 -9.77 22.32
N LYS A 180 26.61 -10.31 23.53
CA LYS A 180 25.75 -9.83 24.64
C LYS A 180 26.50 -9.96 25.97
N THR A 181 25.90 -9.54 27.07
CA THR A 181 26.46 -9.70 28.39
C THR A 181 26.82 -11.18 28.64
N ASN A 182 28.05 -11.42 29.07
CA ASN A 182 28.63 -12.77 29.31
C ASN A 182 28.73 -13.66 28.04
N PHE A 183 28.58 -13.09 26.84
CA PHE A 183 28.77 -13.75 25.52
C PHE A 183 29.56 -12.84 24.59
N VAL A 184 30.65 -12.23 25.08
CA VAL A 184 31.41 -11.19 24.37
C VAL A 184 32.22 -11.79 23.21
N GLY A 185 32.22 -11.12 22.04
CA GLY A 185 32.94 -11.59 20.86
C GLY A 185 32.43 -12.89 20.26
N SER A 186 31.24 -13.32 20.66
CA SER A 186 30.67 -14.63 20.29
C SER A 186 29.57 -14.48 19.25
N MET A 187 29.32 -15.55 18.48
CA MET A 187 28.21 -15.66 17.51
C MET A 187 27.57 -17.05 17.60
N LEU A 188 26.25 -17.09 17.60
CA LEU A 188 25.47 -18.32 17.58
C LEU A 188 24.40 -18.23 16.48
N ILE A 189 24.32 -19.26 15.63
CA ILE A 189 23.22 -19.47 14.69
C ILE A 189 22.64 -20.85 14.95
N SER A 190 21.43 -20.88 15.51
CA SER A 190 20.74 -22.09 15.94
C SER A 190 19.24 -21.96 15.72
N ASN A 191 18.51 -23.07 15.61
CA ASN A 191 17.04 -23.09 15.68
C ASN A 191 16.51 -22.70 17.07
N ASP A 192 17.27 -22.98 18.10
CA ASP A 192 17.11 -22.42 19.43
C ASP A 192 18.31 -21.53 19.72
N ALA A 193 18.08 -20.22 19.87
CA ALA A 193 19.12 -19.27 20.25
C ALA A 193 19.41 -19.32 21.74
N GLY A 194 18.99 -20.41 22.43
CA GLY A 194 19.29 -20.69 23.81
C GLY A 194 20.77 -20.90 24.01
N THR A 195 21.20 -20.54 25.18
CA THR A 195 22.45 -20.91 25.80
C THR A 195 22.09 -21.25 27.23
N GLY A 196 22.84 -22.07 27.90
CA GLY A 196 22.73 -22.22 29.36
C GLY A 196 22.82 -20.83 30.05
N THR A 197 22.68 -20.77 31.35
CA THR A 197 22.86 -19.50 32.08
C THR A 197 24.30 -19.05 31.93
N LEU A 198 24.53 -18.07 31.07
CA LEU A 198 25.86 -17.53 30.76
C LEU A 198 26.46 -16.81 31.98
N ASP A 199 27.64 -17.20 32.41
CA ASP A 199 28.43 -16.49 33.41
C ASP A 199 29.55 -15.69 32.74
N THR A 200 30.48 -16.30 32.03
CA THR A 200 31.62 -15.64 31.36
C THR A 200 32.03 -16.39 30.10
N ALA A 201 31.12 -16.59 29.14
CA ALA A 201 31.44 -17.29 27.90
C ALA A 201 31.81 -16.27 26.79
N SER A 202 33.07 -16.28 26.33
CA SER A 202 33.59 -15.29 25.38
C SER A 202 34.23 -15.94 24.15
N ASN A 203 34.17 -15.24 22.99
CA ASN A 203 34.81 -15.67 21.74
C ASN A 203 34.33 -17.04 21.24
N ASN A 204 33.06 -17.37 21.43
CA ASN A 204 32.48 -18.63 20.97
C ASN A 204 31.79 -18.47 19.61
N THR A 205 31.91 -19.46 18.72
CA THR A 205 31.23 -19.53 17.46
C THR A 205 30.45 -20.82 17.32
N GLY A 206 29.11 -20.72 17.22
CA GLY A 206 28.22 -21.87 17.15
C GLY A 206 27.36 -21.87 15.90
N PHE A 207 27.23 -23.03 15.26
CA PHE A 207 26.34 -23.23 14.11
C PHE A 207 25.69 -24.61 14.14
N GLY A 208 24.40 -24.67 14.35
CA GLY A 208 23.66 -25.94 14.37
C GLY A 208 22.46 -25.93 15.32
N ASN A 209 21.65 -27.00 15.23
CA ASN A 209 20.53 -27.21 16.14
C ASN A 209 21.06 -27.45 17.56
N GLU A 210 20.53 -26.73 18.55
CA GLU A 210 20.89 -26.88 19.98
C GLU A 210 22.41 -26.80 20.24
N VAL A 211 23.18 -26.10 19.37
CA VAL A 211 24.58 -25.86 19.63
C VAL A 211 24.74 -24.86 20.77
N PHE A 212 25.56 -25.15 21.76
CA PHE A 212 25.78 -24.35 22.97
C PHE A 212 24.56 -24.24 23.91
N ASP A 213 23.61 -25.17 23.85
CA ASP A 213 22.40 -25.13 24.66
C ASP A 213 22.73 -25.16 26.19
N ASP A 214 23.77 -25.86 26.55
CA ASP A 214 24.27 -25.97 27.95
C ASP A 214 25.52 -25.12 28.26
N LEU A 215 25.93 -24.23 27.33
CA LEU A 215 27.14 -23.42 27.54
C LEU A 215 26.92 -22.40 28.66
N THR A 216 27.81 -22.41 29.65
CA THR A 216 27.78 -21.50 30.81
C THR A 216 28.99 -20.56 30.86
N SER A 217 30.23 -21.09 30.77
CA SER A 217 31.45 -20.33 31.02
C SER A 217 32.66 -20.69 30.13
N GLY A 218 32.47 -21.47 29.08
CA GLY A 218 33.55 -21.84 28.15
C GLY A 218 33.92 -20.70 27.20
N ASP A 219 35.21 -20.45 27.03
CA ASP A 219 35.76 -19.46 26.10
C ASP A 219 36.41 -20.13 24.89
N ASN A 220 36.42 -19.38 23.73
CA ASN A 220 37.11 -19.75 22.50
C ASN A 220 36.68 -21.11 21.91
N ASN A 221 35.43 -21.48 22.10
CA ASN A 221 34.87 -22.71 21.53
C ASN A 221 34.33 -22.48 20.11
N THR A 222 34.46 -23.50 19.28
CA THR A 222 33.77 -23.57 17.98
C THR A 222 32.93 -24.85 17.95
N GLY A 223 31.62 -24.69 17.92
CA GLY A 223 30.65 -25.77 17.81
C GLY A 223 29.99 -25.80 16.43
N MET A 224 30.03 -26.96 15.76
CA MET A 224 29.31 -27.17 14.50
C MET A 224 28.57 -28.48 14.54
N GLY A 225 27.26 -28.44 14.29
CA GLY A 225 26.41 -29.60 14.27
C GLY A 225 25.35 -29.58 15.36
N ALA A 226 24.41 -30.52 15.29
CA ALA A 226 23.35 -30.64 16.29
C ALA A 226 23.91 -31.09 17.66
N GLY A 227 23.53 -30.38 18.73
CA GLY A 227 23.92 -30.71 20.11
C GLY A 227 25.42 -30.60 20.36
N ALA A 228 26.17 -29.78 19.63
CA ALA A 228 27.59 -29.59 19.84
C ALA A 228 27.85 -28.64 21.02
N LEU A 229 28.52 -29.13 22.12
CA LEU A 229 28.89 -28.42 23.35
C LEU A 229 27.73 -27.95 24.22
#